data_380cb72b2e94957d36530be67e279374
#
_entry.id   380cb72b2e94957d36530be67e279374
#
_cell.length_a   1.000
_cell.length_b   1.000
_cell.length_c   1.000
_cell.angle_alpha   90.00
_cell.angle_beta   90.00
_cell.angle_gamma   90.00
#
_symmetry.space_group_name_H-M   'P 1'
#
loop_
_entity.id
_entity.type
_entity.pdbx_description
1 polymer ?
#
loop_
_entity_poly.entity_id
_entity_poly.type
_entity_poly.pdbx_seq_one_letter_code
_entity_poly.pdbx_strand_id
1 'polypeptide(L)'
;QSVTHLRKHGQYKGFFAMVMTDYTFMPFLEDIRPDVLCVSHRAMMKECREKGLPEGILMPFGIPVSPDCKPCTDRAAAKRKVGIDPATPHVLLVGGSMGAGNLPGIVARLMPSLPGNARLTLVCGSNTAAKEQAEKLLSHDRRAQVLGRVTPLYDLMAAADVLITKSGGLTTTEAMTIGTPMVIVHPIRGCETENATFFERMGLALYARSLDELPEKTSRLLSSQEARERMIATQHREIDPECSMHFAAYLVEKTRQRMED
;
A
#
# COMPACT_ATOMS: atom_id res chain seq x y z
N GLN A 1 21.69 0.67 9.91
CA GLN A 1 22.84 1.18 10.72
C GLN A 1 23.56 0.05 11.46
N SER A 2 22.86 -0.85 12.17
CA SER A 2 23.51 -1.92 12.95
C SER A 2 24.41 -2.83 12.10
N VAL A 3 23.95 -3.31 10.94
CA VAL A 3 24.77 -4.15 10.04
C VAL A 3 25.98 -3.38 9.51
N THR A 4 25.82 -2.11 9.15
CA THR A 4 26.93 -1.25 8.71
C THR A 4 27.97 -1.07 9.82
N HIS A 5 27.54 -0.91 11.07
CA HIS A 5 28.44 -0.84 12.23
C HIS A 5 29.20 -2.15 12.42
N LEU A 6 28.51 -3.32 12.42
CA LEU A 6 29.17 -4.63 12.53
C LEU A 6 30.18 -4.87 11.42
N ARG A 7 29.89 -4.44 10.18
CA ARG A 7 30.86 -4.53 9.07
C ARG A 7 32.11 -3.70 9.31
N LYS A 8 31.95 -2.43 9.76
CA LYS A 8 33.08 -1.53 10.07
C LYS A 8 34.03 -2.12 11.12
N HIS A 9 33.50 -2.96 12.04
CA HIS A 9 34.29 -3.61 13.08
C HIS A 9 34.69 -5.07 12.75
N GLY A 10 34.49 -5.51 11.49
CA GLY A 10 34.87 -6.86 11.07
C GLY A 10 34.02 -8.00 11.64
N GLN A 11 32.92 -7.67 12.34
CA GLN A 11 32.03 -8.61 13.01
C GLN A 11 30.97 -9.21 12.07
N TYR A 12 30.78 -8.64 10.87
CA TYR A 12 29.88 -9.16 9.84
C TYR A 12 30.54 -9.09 8.46
N LYS A 13 30.67 -10.24 7.80
CA LYS A 13 31.26 -10.37 6.46
C LYS A 13 30.24 -10.85 5.40
N GLY A 14 29.01 -11.12 5.81
CA GLY A 14 27.97 -11.64 4.92
C GLY A 14 27.48 -10.62 3.88
N PHE A 15 26.73 -11.08 2.88
CA PHE A 15 26.02 -10.24 1.93
C PHE A 15 24.90 -9.49 2.64
N PHE A 16 24.80 -8.16 2.39
CA PHE A 16 23.81 -7.31 3.01
C PHE A 16 22.91 -6.69 1.95
N ALA A 17 21.71 -7.24 1.82
CA ALA A 17 20.65 -6.64 1.02
C ALA A 17 19.70 -5.82 1.91
N MET A 18 19.26 -4.68 1.41
CA MET A 18 18.26 -3.84 2.06
C MET A 18 17.11 -3.54 1.10
N VAL A 19 15.90 -3.46 1.63
CA VAL A 19 14.69 -3.10 0.89
C VAL A 19 14.14 -1.80 1.45
N MET A 20 13.90 -0.82 0.58
CA MET A 20 13.08 0.35 0.91
C MET A 20 11.62 -0.07 0.97
N THR A 21 10.92 0.30 2.04
CA THR A 21 9.49 -0.01 2.24
C THR A 21 8.59 1.22 2.18
N ASP A 22 9.15 2.35 1.79
CA ASP A 22 8.47 3.62 1.57
C ASP A 22 8.80 4.19 0.19
N TYR A 23 7.91 5.01 -0.37
CA TYR A 23 8.07 5.69 -1.66
C TYR A 23 8.66 7.10 -1.47
N THR A 24 9.50 7.23 -0.46
CA THR A 24 10.27 8.42 -0.14
C THR A 24 11.65 8.04 0.38
N PHE A 25 12.61 8.95 0.25
CA PHE A 25 13.95 8.76 0.79
C PHE A 25 13.93 8.90 2.32
N MET A 26 14.27 7.82 3.01
CA MET A 26 14.27 7.80 4.47
C MET A 26 15.51 8.51 5.03
N PRO A 27 15.39 9.31 6.11
CA PRO A 27 16.54 9.90 6.77
C PRO A 27 17.58 8.85 7.16
N PHE A 28 18.87 9.19 7.01
CA PHE A 28 20.01 8.32 7.32
C PHE A 28 20.16 7.08 6.43
N LEU A 29 19.43 7.00 5.33
CA LEU A 29 19.60 5.93 4.34
C LEU A 29 20.99 6.04 3.68
N GLU A 30 21.49 7.27 3.50
CA GLU A 30 22.81 7.60 2.99
C GLU A 30 23.97 7.08 3.86
N ASP A 31 23.73 6.82 5.14
CA ASP A 31 24.73 6.26 6.07
C ASP A 31 24.82 4.74 6.03
N ILE A 32 23.83 4.08 5.42
CA ILE A 32 23.81 2.63 5.30
C ILE A 32 24.67 2.22 4.10
N ARG A 33 25.38 1.10 4.25
CA ARG A 33 26.28 0.56 3.21
C ARG A 33 25.89 -0.88 2.87
N PRO A 34 24.75 -1.10 2.20
CA PRO A 34 24.36 -2.43 1.72
C PRO A 34 25.19 -2.80 0.47
N ASP A 35 25.28 -4.09 0.17
CA ASP A 35 25.80 -4.55 -1.13
C ASP A 35 24.74 -4.31 -2.23
N VAL A 36 23.45 -4.34 -1.87
CA VAL A 36 22.35 -4.00 -2.75
C VAL A 36 21.23 -3.30 -1.97
N LEU A 37 20.65 -2.27 -2.57
CA LEU A 37 19.45 -1.57 -2.10
C LEU A 37 18.32 -1.77 -3.12
N CYS A 38 17.31 -2.53 -2.73
CA CYS A 38 16.07 -2.64 -3.48
C CYS A 38 15.27 -1.34 -3.30
N VAL A 39 15.22 -0.53 -4.35
CA VAL A 39 14.51 0.76 -4.36
C VAL A 39 13.03 0.50 -4.64
N SER A 40 12.16 1.15 -3.88
CA SER A 40 10.71 0.93 -3.92
C SER A 40 10.05 1.29 -5.26
N HIS A 41 10.67 2.18 -6.06
CA HIS A 41 10.16 2.53 -7.37
C HIS A 41 11.27 3.16 -8.24
N ARG A 42 11.25 2.88 -9.56
CA ARG A 42 12.24 3.42 -10.51
C ARG A 42 12.31 4.95 -10.52
N ALA A 43 11.21 5.65 -10.28
CA ALA A 43 11.18 7.10 -10.22
C ALA A 43 12.01 7.68 -9.07
N MET A 44 12.35 6.88 -8.06
CA MET A 44 13.17 7.28 -6.92
C MET A 44 14.68 7.14 -7.17
N MET A 45 15.10 6.47 -8.23
CA MET A 45 16.50 6.25 -8.55
C MET A 45 17.31 7.56 -8.64
N LYS A 46 16.70 8.60 -9.21
CA LYS A 46 17.32 9.92 -9.31
C LYS A 46 17.56 10.53 -7.93
N GLU A 47 16.56 10.54 -7.08
CA GLU A 47 16.65 11.07 -5.71
C GLU A 47 17.72 10.31 -4.89
N CYS A 48 17.74 8.97 -4.99
CA CYS A 48 18.74 8.15 -4.30
C CYS A 48 20.17 8.54 -4.70
N ARG A 49 20.42 8.79 -5.99
CA ARG A 49 21.73 9.26 -6.49
C ARG A 49 22.07 10.65 -6.00
N GLU A 50 21.12 11.59 -6.06
CA GLU A 50 21.30 12.97 -5.60
C GLU A 50 21.58 13.06 -4.10
N LYS A 51 21.10 12.08 -3.33
CA LYS A 51 21.37 11.90 -1.89
C LYS A 51 22.68 11.14 -1.61
N GLY A 52 23.47 10.83 -2.64
CA GLY A 52 24.81 10.26 -2.50
C GLY A 52 24.89 8.74 -2.40
N LEU A 53 23.80 8.01 -2.74
CA LEU A 53 23.88 6.56 -2.84
C LEU A 53 24.56 6.15 -4.16
N PRO A 54 25.50 5.19 -4.12
CA PRO A 54 26.18 4.69 -5.32
C PRO A 54 25.19 4.01 -6.28
N GLU A 55 25.23 4.33 -7.55
CA GLU A 55 24.31 3.77 -8.54
C GLU A 55 24.39 2.22 -8.63
N GLY A 56 25.59 1.66 -8.52
CA GLY A 56 25.83 0.23 -8.64
C GLY A 56 25.16 -0.65 -7.57
N ILE A 57 24.69 -0.07 -6.46
CA ILE A 57 23.93 -0.81 -5.44
C ILE A 57 22.43 -0.65 -5.57
N LEU A 58 21.93 0.26 -6.42
CA LEU A 58 20.52 0.61 -6.54
C LEU A 58 19.81 -0.32 -7.54
N MET A 59 18.81 -1.06 -7.07
CA MET A 59 18.02 -1.96 -7.90
C MET A 59 16.52 -1.60 -7.77
N PRO A 60 15.86 -1.10 -8.82
CA PRO A 60 14.48 -0.63 -8.76
C PRO A 60 13.45 -1.76 -8.93
N PHE A 61 13.58 -2.83 -8.14
CA PHE A 61 12.63 -3.95 -8.18
C PHE A 61 11.24 -3.58 -7.66
N GLY A 62 11.14 -2.61 -6.75
CA GLY A 62 9.90 -2.30 -6.05
C GLY A 62 9.86 -2.89 -4.64
N ILE A 63 8.73 -2.72 -3.94
CA ILE A 63 8.52 -3.32 -2.61
C ILE A 63 8.02 -4.75 -2.78
N PRO A 64 8.78 -5.76 -2.34
CA PRO A 64 8.36 -7.16 -2.46
C PRO A 64 7.07 -7.42 -1.68
N VAL A 65 6.08 -7.98 -2.35
CA VAL A 65 4.84 -8.48 -1.75
C VAL A 65 4.77 -10.01 -1.86
N SER A 66 3.85 -10.64 -1.15
CA SER A 66 3.67 -12.10 -1.24
C SER A 66 3.36 -12.52 -2.69
N PRO A 67 3.88 -13.66 -3.17
CA PRO A 67 3.51 -14.23 -4.47
C PRO A 67 2.00 -14.54 -4.60
N ASP A 68 1.27 -14.61 -3.49
CA ASP A 68 -0.19 -14.77 -3.48
C ASP A 68 -0.94 -13.46 -3.75
N CYS A 69 -0.26 -12.32 -3.64
CA CYS A 69 -0.79 -11.00 -3.99
C CYS A 69 -0.73 -10.84 -5.51
N LYS A 70 -1.83 -11.13 -6.19
CA LYS A 70 -1.91 -11.16 -7.67
C LYS A 70 -2.88 -10.12 -8.22
N PRO A 71 -2.66 -9.64 -9.45
CA PRO A 71 -3.61 -8.77 -10.14
C PRO A 71 -5.01 -9.37 -10.17
N CYS A 72 -6.02 -8.55 -9.86
CA CYS A 72 -7.42 -8.94 -9.95
C CYS A 72 -7.90 -8.85 -11.40
N THR A 73 -8.23 -9.99 -11.99
CA THR A 73 -8.73 -10.09 -13.37
C THR A 73 -10.27 -10.12 -13.46
N ASP A 74 -10.95 -10.48 -12.37
CA ASP A 74 -12.42 -10.52 -12.29
C ASP A 74 -12.89 -10.01 -10.92
N ARG A 75 -13.17 -8.71 -10.84
CA ARG A 75 -13.69 -8.06 -9.64
C ARG A 75 -15.08 -8.55 -9.25
N ALA A 76 -15.90 -8.94 -10.22
CA ALA A 76 -17.22 -9.48 -9.95
C ALA A 76 -17.14 -10.83 -9.24
N ALA A 77 -16.23 -11.71 -9.66
CA ALA A 77 -15.94 -12.95 -8.96
C ALA A 77 -15.37 -12.69 -7.56
N ALA A 78 -14.46 -11.73 -7.42
CA ALA A 78 -13.90 -11.34 -6.12
C ALA A 78 -14.99 -10.84 -5.15
N LYS A 79 -15.94 -10.03 -5.62
CA LYS A 79 -17.09 -9.58 -4.81
C LYS A 79 -17.94 -10.78 -4.35
N ARG A 80 -18.27 -11.69 -5.25
CA ARG A 80 -19.03 -12.92 -4.86
C ARG A 80 -18.31 -13.73 -3.79
N LYS A 81 -16.98 -13.86 -3.91
CA LYS A 81 -16.14 -14.59 -2.94
C LYS A 81 -16.25 -14.02 -1.52
N VAL A 82 -16.38 -12.71 -1.38
CA VAL A 82 -16.54 -12.03 -0.07
C VAL A 82 -18.00 -11.77 0.31
N GLY A 83 -18.95 -12.35 -0.40
CA GLY A 83 -20.39 -12.26 -0.11
C GLY A 83 -21.02 -10.92 -0.50
N ILE A 84 -20.46 -10.23 -1.48
CA ILE A 84 -20.98 -8.95 -1.99
C ILE A 84 -21.52 -9.17 -3.41
N ASP A 85 -22.73 -8.62 -3.67
CA ASP A 85 -23.30 -8.65 -5.02
C ASP A 85 -22.40 -7.87 -5.99
N PRO A 86 -22.07 -8.40 -7.19
CA PRO A 86 -21.22 -7.74 -8.17
C PRO A 86 -21.68 -6.34 -8.57
N ALA A 87 -22.98 -6.06 -8.58
CA ALA A 87 -23.53 -4.76 -8.92
C ALA A 87 -23.45 -3.75 -7.76
N THR A 88 -23.14 -4.19 -6.54
CA THR A 88 -23.07 -3.35 -5.35
C THR A 88 -21.74 -2.59 -5.33
N PRO A 89 -21.73 -1.24 -5.28
CA PRO A 89 -20.52 -0.47 -5.04
C PRO A 89 -19.89 -0.86 -3.69
N HIS A 90 -18.61 -1.22 -3.70
CA HIS A 90 -17.91 -1.68 -2.50
C HIS A 90 -16.75 -0.76 -2.14
N VAL A 91 -16.81 -0.20 -0.94
CA VAL A 91 -15.74 0.59 -0.32
C VAL A 91 -15.09 -0.23 0.77
N LEU A 92 -13.77 -0.40 0.68
CA LEU A 92 -12.94 -1.00 1.71
C LEU A 92 -12.18 0.12 2.45
N LEU A 93 -12.36 0.24 3.76
CA LEU A 93 -11.62 1.18 4.61
C LEU A 93 -10.67 0.39 5.51
N VAL A 94 -9.36 0.66 5.42
CA VAL A 94 -8.32 -0.05 6.18
C VAL A 94 -7.50 0.92 7.01
N GLY A 95 -7.53 0.74 8.33
CA GLY A 95 -6.76 1.54 9.31
C GLY A 95 -5.28 1.13 9.47
N GLY A 96 -4.79 0.21 8.61
CA GLY A 96 -3.47 -0.40 8.76
C GLY A 96 -3.42 -1.45 9.88
N SER A 97 -2.26 -2.10 10.07
CA SER A 97 -2.10 -3.23 11.01
C SER A 97 -2.43 -2.89 12.46
N MET A 98 -2.13 -1.67 12.87
CA MET A 98 -2.41 -1.16 14.22
C MET A 98 -3.73 -0.40 14.32
N GLY A 99 -4.54 -0.33 13.23
CA GLY A 99 -5.77 0.47 13.20
C GLY A 99 -5.52 1.94 13.51
N ALA A 100 -4.37 2.47 13.07
CA ALA A 100 -4.00 3.86 13.29
C ALA A 100 -4.86 4.81 12.44
N GLY A 101 -5.11 5.99 12.95
CA GLY A 101 -5.93 7.01 12.32
C GLY A 101 -7.29 7.19 13.00
N ASN A 102 -7.97 8.25 12.64
CA ASN A 102 -9.31 8.57 13.16
C ASN A 102 -10.39 7.81 12.37
N LEU A 103 -10.42 6.46 12.48
CA LEU A 103 -11.40 5.64 11.76
C LEU A 103 -12.87 6.07 12.02
N PRO A 104 -13.30 6.34 13.27
CA PRO A 104 -14.64 6.85 13.52
C PRO A 104 -14.94 8.17 12.81
N GLY A 105 -14.00 9.11 12.79
CA GLY A 105 -14.15 10.40 12.08
C GLY A 105 -14.21 10.22 10.55
N ILE A 106 -13.40 9.29 10.00
CA ILE A 106 -13.46 8.93 8.59
C ILE A 106 -14.84 8.37 8.25
N VAL A 107 -15.33 7.42 9.03
CA VAL A 107 -16.63 6.77 8.84
C VAL A 107 -17.77 7.79 8.93
N ALA A 108 -17.76 8.64 9.97
CA ALA A 108 -18.80 9.68 10.16
C ALA A 108 -18.88 10.65 8.97
N ARG A 109 -17.74 10.95 8.32
CA ARG A 109 -17.68 11.83 7.17
C ARG A 109 -18.05 11.14 5.86
N LEU A 110 -17.68 9.86 5.73
CA LEU A 110 -17.85 9.08 4.50
C LEU A 110 -19.27 8.54 4.32
N MET A 111 -19.84 7.92 5.37
CA MET A 111 -21.11 7.19 5.28
C MET A 111 -22.28 7.99 4.71
N PRO A 112 -22.50 9.28 5.06
CA PRO A 112 -23.59 10.08 4.50
C PRO A 112 -23.46 10.31 2.99
N SER A 113 -22.24 10.23 2.44
CA SER A 113 -21.95 10.48 1.03
C SER A 113 -21.99 9.23 0.14
N LEU A 114 -22.01 8.05 0.74
CA LEU A 114 -22.06 6.79 -0.01
C LEU A 114 -23.44 6.56 -0.62
N PRO A 115 -23.52 6.02 -1.85
CA PRO A 115 -24.79 5.57 -2.44
C PRO A 115 -25.57 4.65 -1.48
N GLY A 116 -26.90 4.73 -1.51
CA GLY A 116 -27.76 3.97 -0.61
C GLY A 116 -27.61 2.43 -0.72
N ASN A 117 -27.17 1.95 -1.87
CA ASN A 117 -26.87 0.54 -2.13
C ASN A 117 -25.39 0.17 -1.94
N ALA A 118 -24.51 1.12 -1.59
CA ALA A 118 -23.09 0.81 -1.41
C ALA A 118 -22.85 -0.03 -0.15
N ARG A 119 -21.79 -0.84 -0.17
CA ARG A 119 -21.29 -1.58 1.00
C ARG A 119 -19.99 -0.96 1.48
N LEU A 120 -19.85 -0.79 2.78
CA LEU A 120 -18.60 -0.42 3.45
C LEU A 120 -18.09 -1.62 4.24
N THR A 121 -16.86 -2.06 3.96
CA THR A 121 -16.13 -2.97 4.84
C THR A 121 -15.02 -2.19 5.54
N LEU A 122 -15.08 -2.12 6.87
CA LEU A 122 -14.09 -1.45 7.70
C LEU A 122 -13.19 -2.47 8.39
N VAL A 123 -11.89 -2.39 8.18
CA VAL A 123 -10.88 -3.25 8.84
C VAL A 123 -10.08 -2.44 9.83
N CYS A 124 -10.27 -2.73 11.13
CA CYS A 124 -9.68 -2.00 12.26
C CYS A 124 -8.29 -2.53 12.67
N GLY A 125 -7.78 -3.59 12.03
CA GLY A 125 -6.52 -4.23 12.43
C GLY A 125 -6.58 -4.78 13.87
N SER A 126 -5.53 -4.56 14.65
CA SER A 126 -5.45 -4.96 16.05
C SER A 126 -6.09 -3.96 17.04
N ASN A 127 -6.65 -2.86 16.57
CA ASN A 127 -7.25 -1.82 17.41
C ASN A 127 -8.69 -2.17 17.81
N THR A 128 -8.85 -2.89 18.93
CA THR A 128 -10.14 -3.31 19.45
C THR A 128 -11.02 -2.12 19.86
N ALA A 129 -10.43 -1.07 20.43
CA ALA A 129 -11.17 0.14 20.81
C ALA A 129 -11.76 0.86 19.59
N ALA A 130 -10.99 0.98 18.52
CA ALA A 130 -11.50 1.57 17.26
C ALA A 130 -12.60 0.69 16.63
N LYS A 131 -12.47 -0.65 16.74
CA LYS A 131 -13.49 -1.59 16.29
C LYS A 131 -14.79 -1.39 17.05
N GLU A 132 -14.77 -1.39 18.38
CA GLU A 132 -15.94 -1.20 19.23
C GLU A 132 -16.63 0.16 18.99
N GLN A 133 -15.84 1.22 18.81
CA GLN A 133 -16.39 2.54 18.48
C GLN A 133 -17.07 2.56 17.12
N ALA A 134 -16.45 1.93 16.12
CA ALA A 134 -17.01 1.83 14.79
C ALA A 134 -18.29 0.97 14.77
N GLU A 135 -18.33 -0.15 15.50
CA GLU A 135 -19.51 -0.99 15.65
C GLU A 135 -20.68 -0.24 16.28
N LYS A 136 -20.41 0.57 17.32
CA LYS A 136 -21.44 1.44 17.92
C LYS A 136 -21.95 2.48 16.93
N LEU A 137 -21.04 3.16 16.22
CA LEU A 137 -21.38 4.20 15.24
C LEU A 137 -22.22 3.65 14.08
N LEU A 138 -21.92 2.44 13.65
CA LEU A 138 -22.53 1.79 12.48
C LEU A 138 -23.61 0.76 12.83
N SER A 139 -24.01 0.65 14.10
CA SER A 139 -24.95 -0.38 14.61
C SER A 139 -26.29 -0.43 13.87
N HIS A 140 -26.74 0.70 13.33
CA HIS A 140 -28.02 0.81 12.61
C HIS A 140 -27.86 0.91 11.08
N ASP A 141 -26.62 0.88 10.56
CA ASP A 141 -26.41 0.95 9.12
C ASP A 141 -26.04 -0.42 8.53
N ARG A 142 -27.04 -1.05 7.91
CA ARG A 142 -26.88 -2.39 7.31
C ARG A 142 -25.89 -2.44 6.12
N ARG A 143 -25.47 -1.28 5.62
CA ARG A 143 -24.46 -1.19 4.54
C ARG A 143 -23.05 -1.45 5.04
N ALA A 144 -22.81 -1.36 6.34
CA ALA A 144 -21.48 -1.44 6.93
C ALA A 144 -21.20 -2.79 7.58
N GLN A 145 -19.97 -3.28 7.39
CA GLN A 145 -19.40 -4.41 8.10
C GLN A 145 -18.10 -3.98 8.76
N VAL A 146 -17.97 -4.23 10.07
CA VAL A 146 -16.76 -3.90 10.84
C VAL A 146 -16.01 -5.18 11.17
N LEU A 147 -14.75 -5.23 10.78
CA LEU A 147 -13.86 -6.37 10.99
C LEU A 147 -12.67 -5.95 11.87
N GLY A 148 -12.16 -6.87 12.67
CA GLY A 148 -10.89 -6.73 13.36
C GLY A 148 -9.70 -6.91 12.40
N ARG A 149 -8.72 -7.71 12.82
CA ARG A 149 -7.57 -8.04 11.98
C ARG A 149 -7.98 -9.08 10.92
N VAL A 150 -7.70 -8.75 9.67
CA VAL A 150 -7.84 -9.65 8.51
C VAL A 150 -6.46 -9.80 7.87
N THR A 151 -6.04 -11.03 7.61
CA THR A 151 -4.75 -11.33 6.99
C THR A 151 -4.86 -12.62 6.18
N PRO A 152 -4.56 -12.62 4.89
CA PRO A 152 -4.28 -11.45 4.05
C PRO A 152 -5.54 -10.65 3.71
N LEU A 153 -5.36 -9.41 3.22
CA LEU A 153 -6.46 -8.53 2.79
C LEU A 153 -6.82 -8.70 1.29
N TYR A 154 -6.16 -9.59 0.57
CA TYR A 154 -6.17 -9.64 -0.90
C TYR A 154 -7.58 -9.82 -1.48
N ASP A 155 -8.40 -10.69 -0.89
CA ASP A 155 -9.78 -10.92 -1.36
C ASP A 155 -10.65 -9.67 -1.19
N LEU A 156 -10.51 -8.97 -0.07
CA LEU A 156 -11.24 -7.71 0.18
C LEU A 156 -10.75 -6.60 -0.74
N MET A 157 -9.44 -6.48 -0.99
CA MET A 157 -8.87 -5.52 -1.93
C MET A 157 -9.34 -5.81 -3.35
N ALA A 158 -9.30 -7.07 -3.80
CA ALA A 158 -9.78 -7.47 -5.11
C ALA A 158 -11.28 -7.16 -5.32
N ALA A 159 -12.09 -7.30 -4.27
CA ALA A 159 -13.53 -7.02 -4.29
C ALA A 159 -13.87 -5.53 -4.20
N ALA A 160 -12.95 -4.68 -3.76
CA ALA A 160 -13.24 -3.27 -3.53
C ALA A 160 -13.21 -2.45 -4.83
N ASP A 161 -14.24 -1.62 -5.05
CA ASP A 161 -14.23 -0.59 -6.11
C ASP A 161 -13.36 0.60 -5.70
N VAL A 162 -13.26 0.87 -4.40
CA VAL A 162 -12.40 1.90 -3.81
C VAL A 162 -11.84 1.39 -2.48
N LEU A 163 -10.52 1.45 -2.33
CA LEU A 163 -9.83 1.30 -1.06
C LEU A 163 -9.54 2.68 -0.47
N ILE A 164 -9.95 2.91 0.76
CA ILE A 164 -9.55 4.08 1.56
C ILE A 164 -8.56 3.61 2.61
N THR A 165 -7.38 4.20 2.63
CA THR A 165 -6.31 3.81 3.56
C THR A 165 -5.31 4.96 3.77
N LYS A 166 -4.41 4.80 4.72
CA LYS A 166 -3.21 5.63 4.83
C LYS A 166 -2.15 5.17 3.81
N SER A 167 -1.13 5.97 3.58
CA SER A 167 -0.10 5.73 2.56
C SER A 167 1.08 4.86 3.02
N GLY A 168 0.83 3.86 3.87
CA GLY A 168 1.88 2.92 4.28
C GLY A 168 2.33 2.04 3.11
N GLY A 169 3.65 1.92 2.91
CA GLY A 169 4.22 1.32 1.70
C GLY A 169 3.74 -0.10 1.38
N LEU A 170 3.63 -1.00 2.36
CA LEU A 170 3.22 -2.40 2.12
C LEU A 170 1.76 -2.51 1.66
N THR A 171 0.82 -1.97 2.43
CA THR A 171 -0.63 -2.06 2.11
C THR A 171 -0.95 -1.41 0.76
N THR A 172 -0.33 -0.27 0.46
CA THR A 172 -0.53 0.42 -0.83
C THR A 172 0.10 -0.35 -1.99
N THR A 173 1.28 -0.98 -1.79
CA THR A 173 1.88 -1.82 -2.82
C THR A 173 1.03 -3.05 -3.10
N GLU A 174 0.51 -3.72 -2.08
CA GLU A 174 -0.44 -4.83 -2.24
C GLU A 174 -1.69 -4.39 -3.04
N ALA A 175 -2.27 -3.25 -2.69
CA ALA A 175 -3.43 -2.71 -3.39
C ALA A 175 -3.13 -2.37 -4.87
N MET A 176 -1.95 -1.77 -5.14
CA MET A 176 -1.51 -1.46 -6.50
C MET A 176 -1.23 -2.73 -7.31
N THR A 177 -0.63 -3.75 -6.69
CA THR A 177 -0.40 -5.07 -7.32
C THR A 177 -1.73 -5.72 -7.73
N ILE A 178 -2.73 -5.68 -6.85
CA ILE A 178 -4.07 -6.22 -7.12
C ILE A 178 -4.82 -5.37 -8.16
N GLY A 179 -4.51 -4.09 -8.29
CA GLY A 179 -5.24 -3.14 -9.12
C GLY A 179 -6.49 -2.62 -8.40
N THR A 180 -6.36 -2.22 -7.15
CA THR A 180 -7.45 -1.64 -6.36
C THR A 180 -7.37 -0.12 -6.41
N PRO A 181 -8.39 0.60 -6.93
CA PRO A 181 -8.40 2.06 -6.90
C PRO A 181 -8.36 2.60 -5.48
N MET A 182 -7.53 3.64 -5.23
CA MET A 182 -7.24 4.10 -3.88
C MET A 182 -7.56 5.58 -3.66
N VAL A 183 -8.07 5.87 -2.46
CA VAL A 183 -8.05 7.21 -1.84
C VAL A 183 -7.21 7.15 -0.57
N ILE A 184 -6.12 7.92 -0.55
CA ILE A 184 -5.28 8.07 0.65
C ILE A 184 -5.87 9.14 1.56
N VAL A 185 -5.92 8.85 2.85
CA VAL A 185 -6.43 9.75 3.88
C VAL A 185 -5.61 9.63 5.16
N HIS A 186 -5.46 10.72 5.90
CA HIS A 186 -4.75 10.76 7.18
C HIS A 186 -3.39 10.03 7.20
N PRO A 187 -2.47 10.35 6.28
CA PRO A 187 -1.11 9.82 6.36
C PRO A 187 -0.46 10.28 7.66
N ILE A 188 0.38 9.43 8.23
CA ILE A 188 1.23 9.81 9.35
C ILE A 188 2.24 10.85 8.84
N ARG A 189 2.43 11.94 9.60
CA ARG A 189 3.36 13.01 9.22
C ARG A 189 4.77 12.45 9.00
N GLY A 190 5.44 12.94 7.98
CA GLY A 190 6.75 12.46 7.53
C GLY A 190 6.61 11.55 6.32
N CYS A 191 7.20 10.34 6.36
CA CYS A 191 7.28 9.44 5.21
C CYS A 191 5.93 9.15 4.55
N GLU A 192 4.85 8.96 5.33
CA GLU A 192 3.56 8.65 4.73
C GLU A 192 2.94 9.87 4.01
N THR A 193 3.23 11.10 4.43
CA THR A 193 2.79 12.31 3.70
C THR A 193 3.51 12.39 2.34
N GLU A 194 4.80 12.09 2.32
CA GLU A 194 5.58 12.04 1.08
C GLU A 194 5.12 10.90 0.16
N ASN A 195 4.86 9.71 0.72
CA ASN A 195 4.28 8.59 -0.01
C ASN A 195 2.95 8.99 -0.67
N ALA A 196 2.04 9.65 0.08
CA ALA A 196 0.75 10.10 -0.45
C ALA A 196 0.91 11.09 -1.62
N THR A 197 1.86 12.02 -1.49
CA THR A 197 2.21 13.00 -2.54
C THR A 197 2.79 12.28 -3.76
N PHE A 198 3.66 11.30 -3.54
CA PHE A 198 4.22 10.48 -4.62
C PHE A 198 3.10 9.73 -5.38
N PHE A 199 2.20 9.06 -4.67
CA PHE A 199 1.11 8.30 -5.30
C PHE A 199 0.18 9.20 -6.12
N GLU A 200 -0.19 10.38 -5.60
CA GLU A 200 -1.03 11.33 -6.34
C GLU A 200 -0.33 11.83 -7.60
N ARG A 201 0.93 12.24 -7.49
CA ARG A 201 1.75 12.71 -8.63
C ARG A 201 1.89 11.65 -9.72
N MET A 202 2.02 10.39 -9.33
CA MET A 202 2.16 9.27 -10.26
C MET A 202 0.80 8.76 -10.80
N GLY A 203 -0.34 9.27 -10.30
CA GLY A 203 -1.66 8.79 -10.68
C GLY A 203 -2.02 7.40 -10.12
N LEU A 204 -1.35 6.98 -9.05
CA LEU A 204 -1.52 5.67 -8.40
C LEU A 204 -2.64 5.67 -7.36
N ALA A 205 -2.97 6.85 -6.82
CA ALA A 205 -4.06 7.07 -5.87
C ALA A 205 -4.56 8.51 -5.95
N LEU A 206 -5.76 8.79 -5.40
CA LEU A 206 -6.17 10.14 -5.04
C LEU A 206 -5.75 10.42 -3.59
N TYR A 207 -5.32 11.65 -3.30
CA TYR A 207 -4.95 12.04 -1.93
C TYR A 207 -5.95 13.05 -1.36
N ALA A 208 -6.71 12.65 -0.34
CA ALA A 208 -7.57 13.52 0.45
C ALA A 208 -6.76 14.17 1.58
N ARG A 209 -6.42 15.44 1.43
CA ARG A 209 -5.61 16.21 2.40
C ARG A 209 -6.36 16.53 3.68
N SER A 210 -7.71 16.51 3.59
CA SER A 210 -8.60 16.66 4.72
C SER A 210 -9.75 15.65 4.65
N LEU A 211 -10.47 15.47 5.75
CA LEU A 211 -11.68 14.64 5.76
C LEU A 211 -12.79 15.24 4.88
N ASP A 212 -12.78 16.55 4.63
CA ASP A 212 -13.78 17.20 3.78
C ASP A 212 -13.62 16.86 2.30
N GLU A 213 -12.40 16.55 1.85
CA GLU A 213 -12.14 16.10 0.48
C GLU A 213 -12.48 14.63 0.24
N LEU A 214 -12.56 13.82 1.31
CA LEU A 214 -12.73 12.38 1.20
C LEU A 214 -14.02 11.95 0.48
N PRO A 215 -15.21 12.54 0.77
CA PRO A 215 -16.45 12.20 0.08
C PRO A 215 -16.39 12.43 -1.43
N GLU A 216 -15.87 13.58 -1.86
CA GLU A 216 -15.75 13.93 -3.27
C GLU A 216 -14.82 12.94 -4.01
N LYS A 217 -13.62 12.68 -3.47
CA LYS A 217 -12.63 11.79 -4.09
C LYS A 217 -13.14 10.34 -4.15
N THR A 218 -13.84 9.90 -3.10
CA THR A 218 -14.46 8.57 -3.08
C THR A 218 -15.60 8.47 -4.10
N SER A 219 -16.49 9.46 -4.15
CA SER A 219 -17.59 9.52 -5.11
C SER A 219 -17.08 9.54 -6.55
N ARG A 220 -16.02 10.28 -6.83
CA ARG A 220 -15.38 10.32 -8.16
C ARG A 220 -14.96 8.93 -8.65
N LEU A 221 -14.34 8.12 -7.77
CA LEU A 221 -13.95 6.76 -8.13
C LEU A 221 -15.17 5.81 -8.20
N LEU A 222 -16.16 5.95 -7.33
CA LEU A 222 -17.35 5.10 -7.36
C LEU A 222 -18.21 5.35 -8.61
N SER A 223 -18.36 6.60 -9.03
CA SER A 223 -19.24 6.98 -10.15
C SER A 223 -18.59 6.86 -11.53
N SER A 224 -17.25 6.84 -11.64
CA SER A 224 -16.54 6.79 -12.90
C SER A 224 -15.74 5.52 -13.07
N GLN A 225 -16.23 4.60 -13.90
CA GLN A 225 -15.49 3.41 -14.30
C GLN A 225 -14.18 3.78 -15.02
N GLU A 226 -14.21 4.78 -15.90
CA GLU A 226 -13.02 5.27 -16.61
C GLU A 226 -11.93 5.75 -15.64
N ALA A 227 -12.31 6.47 -14.57
CA ALA A 227 -11.34 6.94 -13.58
C ALA A 227 -10.67 5.76 -12.84
N ARG A 228 -11.45 4.71 -12.50
CA ARG A 228 -10.91 3.49 -11.89
C ARG A 228 -9.97 2.76 -12.83
N GLU A 229 -10.40 2.51 -14.06
CA GLU A 229 -9.61 1.79 -15.08
C GLU A 229 -8.29 2.51 -15.40
N ARG A 230 -8.32 3.84 -15.50
CA ARG A 230 -7.11 4.65 -15.69
C ARG A 230 -6.14 4.51 -14.52
N MET A 231 -6.62 4.53 -13.29
CA MET A 231 -5.79 4.34 -12.09
C MET A 231 -5.21 2.93 -12.06
N ILE A 232 -6.02 1.89 -12.30
CA ILE A 232 -5.59 0.48 -12.35
C ILE A 232 -4.53 0.28 -13.43
N ALA A 233 -4.75 0.80 -14.64
CA ALA A 233 -3.77 0.71 -15.72
C ALA A 233 -2.44 1.37 -15.34
N THR A 234 -2.50 2.50 -14.63
CA THR A 234 -1.29 3.17 -14.11
C THR A 234 -0.60 2.30 -13.05
N GLN A 235 -1.34 1.76 -12.10
CA GLN A 235 -0.81 0.86 -11.06
C GLN A 235 -0.09 -0.34 -11.68
N HIS A 236 -0.72 -1.05 -12.61
CA HIS A 236 -0.12 -2.23 -13.26
C HIS A 236 1.07 -1.90 -14.17
N ARG A 237 1.16 -0.68 -14.71
CA ARG A 237 2.33 -0.23 -15.46
C ARG A 237 3.51 0.10 -14.56
N GLU A 238 3.26 0.65 -13.38
CA GLU A 238 4.30 1.17 -12.50
C GLU A 238 4.77 0.14 -11.46
N ILE A 239 3.96 -0.87 -11.13
CA ILE A 239 4.27 -1.89 -10.10
C ILE A 239 4.47 -3.24 -10.77
N ASP A 240 5.61 -3.86 -10.49
CA ASP A 240 5.91 -5.22 -10.93
C ASP A 240 5.26 -6.22 -9.95
N PRO A 241 4.26 -7.00 -10.35
CA PRO A 241 3.59 -7.98 -9.49
C PRO A 241 4.51 -9.15 -9.09
N GLU A 242 5.60 -9.38 -9.83
CA GLU A 242 6.57 -10.46 -9.60
C GLU A 242 7.87 -9.97 -8.96
N CYS A 243 7.90 -8.72 -8.46
CA CYS A 243 9.11 -8.10 -7.93
C CYS A 243 9.78 -8.93 -6.82
N SER A 244 9.02 -9.63 -5.99
CA SER A 244 9.55 -10.53 -4.95
C SER A 244 10.35 -11.69 -5.54
N MET A 245 9.88 -12.27 -6.65
CA MET A 245 10.56 -13.36 -7.34
C MET A 245 11.81 -12.86 -8.08
N HIS A 246 11.69 -11.72 -8.77
CA HIS A 246 12.82 -11.09 -9.47
C HIS A 246 13.93 -10.70 -8.51
N PHE A 247 13.56 -10.09 -7.36
CA PHE A 247 14.54 -9.73 -6.34
C PHE A 247 15.17 -10.94 -5.68
N ALA A 248 14.40 -11.99 -5.38
CA ALA A 248 14.93 -13.24 -4.83
C ALA A 248 15.92 -13.92 -5.79
N ALA A 249 15.58 -14.01 -7.08
CA ALA A 249 16.47 -14.56 -8.10
C ALA A 249 17.80 -13.78 -8.19
N TYR A 250 17.70 -12.43 -8.19
CA TYR A 250 18.87 -11.56 -8.16
C TYR A 250 19.76 -11.81 -6.93
N LEU A 251 19.17 -11.96 -5.74
CA LEU A 251 19.93 -12.21 -4.51
C LEU A 251 20.65 -13.57 -4.54
N VAL A 252 19.99 -14.60 -5.07
CA VAL A 252 20.59 -15.94 -5.22
C VAL A 252 21.80 -15.88 -6.15
N GLU A 253 21.67 -15.19 -7.29
CA GLU A 253 22.75 -15.03 -8.25
C GLU A 253 23.95 -14.28 -7.63
N LYS A 254 23.69 -13.12 -6.99
CA LYS A 254 24.74 -12.32 -6.34
C LYS A 254 25.45 -13.05 -5.21
N THR A 255 24.73 -13.89 -4.47
CA THR A 255 25.32 -14.66 -3.39
C THR A 255 26.22 -15.77 -3.94
N ARG A 256 25.84 -16.43 -5.06
CA ARG A 256 26.68 -17.43 -5.72
C ARG A 256 27.97 -16.81 -6.25
N GLN A 257 27.90 -15.70 -6.99
CA GLN A 257 29.08 -14.99 -7.51
C GLN A 257 30.09 -14.69 -6.40
N ARG A 258 29.61 -14.23 -5.23
CA ARG A 258 30.48 -13.91 -4.09
C ARG A 258 31.11 -15.15 -3.41
N MET A 259 30.55 -16.34 -3.58
CA MET A 259 31.12 -17.57 -3.01
C MET A 259 32.21 -18.16 -3.92
N GLU A 260 32.25 -17.76 -5.20
CA GLU A 260 33.22 -18.20 -6.20
C GLU A 260 34.45 -17.26 -6.24
N ASP A 261 34.32 -16.01 -5.76
CA ASP A 261 35.41 -15.04 -5.57
C ASP A 261 36.10 -15.22 -4.19
#